data_db07d3761608830248b76b942e6a23e2
#
_entry.id   db07d3761608830248b76b942e6a23e2
#
_cell.length_a   1.000
_cell.length_b   1.000
_cell.length_c   1.000
_cell.angle_alpha   90.00
_cell.angle_beta   90.00
_cell.angle_gamma   90.00
#
_symmetry.space_group_name_H-M   'P 1'
#
loop_
_entity.id
_entity.type
_entity.pdbx_description
1 polymer ?
#
loop_
_entity_poly.entity_id
_entity_poly.type
_entity_poly.pdbx_seq_one_letter_code
_entity_poly.pdbx_strand_id
1 'polypeptide(L)'
;MKIRGCKDLVAVLLVAAFVIFPVASFAQKAAKPEIKQLQGPQNPRIGFIIHGGAGVIRKGSLTPEQEKAYRDKLTEVVTAGYKALQDGKSSLDAVEIAIRMMEDDPLFNAGKGAVFTTDGKNELDASIMNGKDLSAGAVAGLHHVKNPITLARAVMEKSPHVMMIGDGAEKFAKEQGIELVDEKYFFTQRRWDGLQRVKKEEEEKKKAGEKPAPPAKPSYAEMPTSQLPENRFGTVGAVALDRYGNIAAGTSTGGMTNKKYGRVGDAPIIGAGTYANNATCGVSGTGWGEYFIRLGVARDISSLMEYRAMPIQAATDLVIHTKLQNAGGDGGVIAMDKFGNMAISFNSEGMYRAYIDKDGKPVVEIYKN
;
A
#
# COMPACT_ATOMS: atom_id res chain seq x y z
N MET A 1 28.12 -63.78 -58.52
CA MET A 1 28.24 -65.15 -57.89
C MET A 1 27.82 -64.99 -56.45
N LYS A 2 26.62 -65.32 -56.10
CA LYS A 2 26.23 -66.41 -55.21
C LYS A 2 27.00 -66.30 -53.85
N ILE A 3 26.43 -66.29 -52.66
CA ILE A 3 25.22 -66.89 -52.09
C ILE A 3 25.15 -66.46 -50.60
N ARG A 4 23.98 -66.17 -50.07
CA ARG A 4 23.36 -66.68 -48.82
C ARG A 4 24.24 -66.72 -47.56
N GLY A 5 23.77 -66.41 -46.42
CA GLY A 5 22.46 -66.57 -45.77
C GLY A 5 22.56 -66.17 -44.31
N CYS A 6 21.44 -65.80 -43.84
CA CYS A 6 20.61 -66.36 -42.80
C CYS A 6 21.05 -66.22 -41.34
N LYS A 7 20.24 -65.40 -40.63
CA LYS A 7 19.62 -65.67 -39.32
C LYS A 7 20.54 -65.89 -38.11
N ASP A 8 20.43 -64.96 -37.15
CA ASP A 8 19.72 -65.31 -35.93
C ASP A 8 19.41 -64.06 -35.11
N LEU A 9 18.11 -63.93 -34.88
CA LEU A 9 17.47 -62.87 -34.12
C LEU A 9 17.48 -63.34 -32.65
N VAL A 10 18.36 -62.79 -31.78
CA VAL A 10 18.23 -62.99 -30.34
C VAL A 10 17.54 -61.78 -29.73
N ALA A 11 16.26 -61.94 -29.44
CA ALA A 11 15.46 -60.97 -28.70
C ALA A 11 15.83 -61.08 -27.22
N VAL A 12 16.52 -60.06 -26.68
CA VAL A 12 16.73 -59.89 -25.24
C VAL A 12 15.55 -59.10 -24.69
N LEU A 13 14.61 -59.79 -24.02
CA LEU A 13 13.55 -59.20 -23.23
C LEU A 13 14.13 -58.66 -21.95
N LEU A 14 14.35 -57.33 -21.88
CA LEU A 14 14.62 -56.60 -20.64
C LEU A 14 13.26 -56.33 -19.93
N VAL A 15 12.97 -57.17 -18.93
CA VAL A 15 11.88 -56.92 -17.99
C VAL A 15 12.32 -55.80 -17.03
N ALA A 16 11.91 -54.57 -17.29
CA ALA A 16 12.05 -53.49 -16.34
C ALA A 16 10.98 -53.62 -15.26
N ALA A 17 11.36 -54.08 -14.09
CA ALA A 17 10.52 -54.08 -12.91
C ALA A 17 10.36 -52.62 -12.44
N PHE A 18 9.20 -52.00 -12.75
CA PHE A 18 8.79 -50.73 -12.17
C PHE A 18 8.41 -50.97 -10.70
N VAL A 19 9.31 -50.62 -9.78
CA VAL A 19 8.99 -50.52 -8.37
C VAL A 19 8.16 -49.24 -8.19
N ILE A 20 6.84 -49.38 -8.11
CA ILE A 20 5.93 -48.28 -7.78
C ILE A 20 6.07 -48.07 -6.26
N PHE A 21 6.87 -47.07 -5.86
CA PHE A 21 6.75 -46.48 -4.54
C PHE A 21 5.47 -45.70 -4.45
N PRO A 22 4.59 -45.94 -3.47
CA PRO A 22 3.47 -45.05 -3.22
C PRO A 22 4.03 -43.74 -2.70
N VAL A 23 4.09 -42.70 -3.55
CA VAL A 23 4.26 -41.33 -3.09
C VAL A 23 3.00 -40.99 -2.32
N ALA A 24 3.05 -41.11 -1.00
CA ALA A 24 2.03 -40.56 -0.12
C ALA A 24 2.01 -39.03 -0.34
N SER A 25 1.11 -38.60 -1.21
CA SER A 25 0.81 -37.18 -1.41
C SER A 25 0.23 -36.65 -0.10
N PHE A 26 1.07 -36.07 0.72
CA PHE A 26 0.63 -35.15 1.78
C PHE A 26 0.08 -33.90 1.07
N ALA A 27 -1.11 -34.00 0.53
CA ALA A 27 -1.92 -32.85 0.19
C ALA A 27 -2.31 -32.18 1.51
N GLN A 28 -1.40 -31.34 2.00
CA GLN A 28 -1.74 -30.35 3.01
C GLN A 28 -2.88 -29.53 2.39
N LYS A 29 -4.10 -29.74 2.86
CA LYS A 29 -5.25 -28.89 2.53
C LYS A 29 -4.86 -27.47 2.95
N ALA A 30 -4.27 -26.72 2.02
CA ALA A 30 -4.16 -25.29 2.18
C ALA A 30 -5.58 -24.79 2.43
N ALA A 31 -5.83 -24.22 3.62
CA ALA A 31 -7.08 -23.58 3.92
C ALA A 31 -7.30 -22.57 2.78
N LYS A 32 -8.40 -22.73 2.04
CA LYS A 32 -8.76 -21.74 1.01
C LYS A 32 -8.83 -20.41 1.74
N PRO A 33 -8.11 -19.38 1.29
CA PRO A 33 -8.24 -18.06 1.88
C PRO A 33 -9.73 -17.70 1.78
N GLU A 34 -10.32 -17.33 2.90
CA GLU A 34 -11.71 -16.88 2.95
C GLU A 34 -11.76 -15.56 2.19
N ILE A 35 -12.22 -15.62 0.94
CA ILE A 35 -12.38 -14.44 0.10
C ILE A 35 -13.59 -13.67 0.64
N LYS A 36 -13.35 -12.77 1.60
CA LYS A 36 -14.33 -11.76 1.98
C LYS A 36 -14.40 -10.73 0.88
N GLN A 37 -15.29 -10.95 -0.07
CA GLN A 37 -15.68 -9.90 -1.01
C GLN A 37 -16.42 -8.83 -0.20
N LEU A 38 -15.73 -7.73 0.10
CA LEU A 38 -16.34 -6.58 0.75
C LEU A 38 -17.26 -5.94 -0.28
N GLN A 39 -18.57 -6.10 -0.10
CA GLN A 39 -19.53 -5.39 -0.93
C GLN A 39 -19.62 -3.95 -0.43
N GLY A 40 -19.51 -3.00 -1.35
CA GLY A 40 -19.76 -1.59 -1.08
C GLY A 40 -21.22 -1.33 -0.63
N PRO A 41 -21.55 -0.09 -0.28
CA PRO A 41 -22.89 0.27 0.21
C PRO A 41 -23.96 -0.08 -0.82
N GLN A 42 -25.20 -0.33 -0.37
CA GLN A 42 -26.35 -0.69 -1.22
C GLN A 42 -26.68 0.36 -2.30
N ASN A 43 -26.21 1.60 -2.13
CA ASN A 43 -26.17 2.56 -3.24
C ASN A 43 -24.95 2.22 -4.11
N PRO A 44 -25.12 1.47 -5.22
CA PRO A 44 -23.99 0.97 -6.02
C PRO A 44 -23.23 2.08 -6.75
N ARG A 45 -23.59 3.35 -6.51
CA ARG A 45 -23.02 4.52 -7.19
C ARG A 45 -22.09 5.35 -6.32
N ILE A 46 -21.90 4.99 -5.04
CA ILE A 46 -20.89 5.62 -4.17
C ILE A 46 -20.22 4.59 -3.29
N GLY A 47 -18.91 4.70 -3.13
CA GLY A 47 -18.14 3.85 -2.24
C GLY A 47 -16.92 4.60 -1.71
N PHE A 48 -16.49 4.24 -0.49
CA PHE A 48 -15.35 4.89 0.14
C PHE A 48 -14.57 3.94 1.04
N ILE A 49 -13.25 3.88 0.84
CA ILE A 49 -12.33 3.03 1.60
C ILE A 49 -11.02 3.77 1.84
N ILE A 50 -10.41 3.59 3.02
CA ILE A 50 -9.16 4.22 3.43
C ILE A 50 -8.20 3.20 4.06
N HIS A 51 -6.90 3.53 4.05
CA HIS A 51 -5.90 2.90 4.91
C HIS A 51 -5.06 3.94 5.65
N GLY A 52 -4.61 3.56 6.83
CA GLY A 52 -3.71 4.34 7.69
C GLY A 52 -2.31 3.72 7.81
N GLY A 53 -1.95 2.78 6.90
CA GLY A 53 -0.66 2.13 6.88
C GLY A 53 -0.71 0.63 7.18
N ALA A 54 0.23 -0.13 6.60
CA ALA A 54 0.46 -1.54 6.88
C ALA A 54 1.83 -1.74 7.53
N GLY A 55 2.01 -2.86 8.25
CA GLY A 55 3.30 -3.20 8.85
C GLY A 55 3.21 -4.17 10.02
N VAL A 56 4.12 -4.02 10.98
CA VAL A 56 4.21 -4.88 12.17
C VAL A 56 3.17 -4.44 13.21
N ILE A 57 1.91 -4.78 12.96
CA ILE A 57 0.77 -4.39 13.77
C ILE A 57 0.05 -5.65 14.26
N ARG A 58 0.41 -6.13 15.45
CA ARG A 58 -0.17 -7.33 16.05
C ARG A 58 -1.18 -6.98 17.13
N LYS A 59 -2.12 -7.88 17.34
CA LYS A 59 -3.02 -7.76 18.49
C LYS A 59 -2.18 -7.74 19.79
N GLY A 60 -2.38 -6.71 20.62
CA GLY A 60 -1.61 -6.48 21.84
C GLY A 60 -0.32 -5.65 21.64
N SER A 61 0.00 -5.18 20.41
CA SER A 61 1.12 -4.23 20.20
C SER A 61 0.75 -2.77 20.52
N LEU A 62 -0.52 -2.48 20.59
CA LEU A 62 -1.07 -1.18 20.97
C LEU A 62 -1.63 -1.25 22.37
N THR A 63 -1.52 -0.15 23.16
CA THR A 63 -2.32 -0.04 24.37
C THR A 63 -3.80 0.13 24.00
N PRO A 64 -4.74 -0.15 24.92
CA PRO A 64 -6.16 0.06 24.68
C PRO A 64 -6.49 1.50 24.22
N GLU A 65 -5.80 2.50 24.79
CA GLU A 65 -5.96 3.91 24.47
C GLU A 65 -5.45 4.22 23.05
N GLN A 66 -4.30 3.65 22.68
CA GLN A 66 -3.75 3.79 21.32
C GLN A 66 -4.66 3.13 20.28
N GLU A 67 -5.12 1.91 20.54
CA GLU A 67 -6.05 1.22 19.64
C GLU A 67 -7.33 2.03 19.46
N LYS A 68 -7.90 2.53 20.57
CA LYS A 68 -9.09 3.39 20.54
C LYS A 68 -8.85 4.65 19.70
N ALA A 69 -7.74 5.34 19.90
CA ALA A 69 -7.40 6.55 19.14
C ALA A 69 -7.34 6.28 17.62
N TYR A 70 -6.70 5.18 17.20
CA TYR A 70 -6.68 4.79 15.79
C TYR A 70 -8.07 4.47 15.26
N ARG A 71 -8.89 3.71 16.02
CA ARG A 71 -10.25 3.35 15.60
C ARG A 71 -11.14 4.58 15.47
N ASP A 72 -11.09 5.48 16.44
CA ASP A 72 -11.88 6.72 16.43
C ASP A 72 -11.50 7.59 15.24
N LYS A 73 -10.20 7.82 15.01
CA LYS A 73 -9.74 8.65 13.89
C LYS A 73 -10.06 8.02 12.54
N LEU A 74 -9.87 6.72 12.36
CA LEU A 74 -10.24 6.04 11.11
C LEU A 74 -11.76 6.11 10.87
N THR A 75 -12.58 5.99 11.93
CA THR A 75 -14.03 6.15 11.83
C THR A 75 -14.40 7.57 11.39
N GLU A 76 -13.78 8.59 12.01
CA GLU A 76 -13.99 9.99 11.66
C GLU A 76 -13.64 10.25 10.19
N VAL A 77 -12.47 9.82 9.75
CA VAL A 77 -11.95 10.03 8.39
C VAL A 77 -12.82 9.35 7.33
N VAL A 78 -13.15 8.05 7.52
CA VAL A 78 -13.95 7.32 6.54
C VAL A 78 -15.36 7.87 6.44
N THR A 79 -15.92 8.31 7.56
CA THR A 79 -17.25 8.94 7.60
C THR A 79 -17.25 10.30 6.90
N ALA A 80 -16.23 11.12 7.10
CA ALA A 80 -16.11 12.44 6.47
C ALA A 80 -15.99 12.32 4.93
N GLY A 81 -15.13 11.39 4.44
CA GLY A 81 -15.00 11.14 3.01
C GLY A 81 -16.29 10.63 2.37
N TYR A 82 -16.96 9.69 3.03
CA TYR A 82 -18.25 9.16 2.55
C TYR A 82 -19.35 10.22 2.56
N LYS A 83 -19.42 11.04 3.62
CA LYS A 83 -20.36 12.16 3.68
C LYS A 83 -20.14 13.14 2.53
N ALA A 84 -18.91 13.44 2.17
CA ALA A 84 -18.62 14.29 1.01
C ALA A 84 -19.23 13.73 -0.28
N LEU A 85 -19.14 12.41 -0.51
CA LEU A 85 -19.80 11.74 -1.64
C LEU A 85 -21.33 11.81 -1.57
N GLN A 86 -21.91 11.63 -0.38
CA GLN A 86 -23.36 11.76 -0.16
C GLN A 86 -23.84 13.18 -0.45
N ASP A 87 -23.05 14.19 -0.08
CA ASP A 87 -23.33 15.61 -0.34
C ASP A 87 -23.08 16.00 -1.81
N GLY A 88 -22.68 15.04 -2.68
CA GLY A 88 -22.52 15.23 -4.12
C GLY A 88 -21.18 15.75 -4.57
N LYS A 89 -20.18 15.78 -3.68
CA LYS A 89 -18.80 16.08 -4.05
C LYS A 89 -18.20 14.98 -4.92
N SER A 90 -17.14 15.31 -5.65
CA SER A 90 -16.42 14.35 -6.50
C SER A 90 -15.63 13.32 -5.69
N SER A 91 -15.26 12.22 -6.34
CA SER A 91 -14.35 11.23 -5.77
C SER A 91 -12.99 11.83 -5.39
N LEU A 92 -12.48 12.80 -6.18
CA LEU A 92 -11.26 13.55 -5.88
C LEU A 92 -11.39 14.35 -4.57
N ASP A 93 -12.53 15.03 -4.37
CA ASP A 93 -12.77 15.80 -3.14
C ASP A 93 -12.82 14.90 -1.91
N ALA A 94 -13.48 13.75 -2.02
CA ALA A 94 -13.57 12.80 -0.92
C ALA A 94 -12.19 12.22 -0.54
N VAL A 95 -11.37 11.86 -1.54
CA VAL A 95 -10.00 11.39 -1.35
C VAL A 95 -9.14 12.47 -0.68
N GLU A 96 -9.17 13.70 -1.18
CA GLU A 96 -8.39 14.79 -0.61
C GLU A 96 -8.80 15.09 0.82
N ILE A 97 -10.10 15.21 1.12
CA ILE A 97 -10.61 15.44 2.48
C ILE A 97 -10.08 14.40 3.45
N ALA A 98 -10.20 13.13 3.11
CA ALA A 98 -9.78 12.04 3.99
C ALA A 98 -8.27 12.03 4.22
N ILE A 99 -7.47 12.21 3.16
CA ILE A 99 -6.01 12.20 3.28
C ILE A 99 -5.52 13.41 4.07
N ARG A 100 -6.08 14.61 3.86
CA ARG A 100 -5.76 15.80 4.66
C ARG A 100 -6.02 15.58 6.15
N MET A 101 -7.16 14.98 6.51
CA MET A 101 -7.47 14.66 7.91
C MET A 101 -6.45 13.72 8.54
N MET A 102 -5.87 12.80 7.74
CA MET A 102 -4.81 11.91 8.21
C MET A 102 -3.44 12.59 8.20
N GLU A 103 -3.16 13.49 7.26
CA GLU A 103 -1.94 14.31 7.25
C GLU A 103 -1.88 15.30 8.43
N ASP A 104 -3.02 15.78 8.91
CA ASP A 104 -3.10 16.69 10.06
C ASP A 104 -3.03 15.95 11.41
N ASP A 105 -3.03 14.62 11.42
CA ASP A 105 -3.05 13.80 12.64
C ASP A 105 -1.71 13.09 12.89
N PRO A 106 -1.08 13.26 14.07
CA PRO A 106 0.22 12.66 14.38
C PRO A 106 0.21 11.12 14.51
N LEU A 107 -0.95 10.47 14.47
CA LEU A 107 -1.06 9.01 14.53
C LEU A 107 -0.46 8.36 13.28
N PHE A 108 -0.60 8.97 12.11
CA PHE A 108 -0.23 8.40 10.82
C PHE A 108 1.15 8.86 10.35
N ASN A 109 1.78 8.10 9.46
CA ASN A 109 3.03 8.48 8.82
C ASN A 109 2.74 9.26 7.53
N ALA A 110 2.19 10.43 7.67
CA ALA A 110 1.94 11.40 6.61
C ALA A 110 1.79 12.78 7.27
N GLY A 111 2.17 13.86 6.59
CA GLY A 111 2.06 15.21 7.13
C GLY A 111 2.65 15.34 8.54
N LYS A 112 1.84 15.75 9.51
CA LYS A 112 2.25 16.02 10.91
C LYS A 112 2.85 14.81 11.64
N GLY A 113 2.50 13.59 11.26
CA GLY A 113 3.01 12.36 11.87
C GLY A 113 4.12 11.68 11.06
N ALA A 114 4.69 12.37 10.07
CA ALA A 114 5.73 11.84 9.20
C ALA A 114 6.99 11.42 9.96
N VAL A 115 7.61 10.33 9.50
CA VAL A 115 8.90 9.85 10.01
C VAL A 115 10.05 10.77 9.60
N PHE A 116 11.20 10.58 10.23
CA PHE A 116 12.39 11.38 9.98
C PHE A 116 13.37 10.68 9.04
N THR A 117 14.04 11.47 8.21
CA THR A 117 15.23 11.09 7.45
C THR A 117 16.42 10.84 8.38
N THR A 118 17.53 10.32 7.84
CA THR A 118 18.78 10.18 8.59
C THR A 118 19.31 11.51 9.10
N ASP A 119 19.02 12.62 8.42
CA ASP A 119 19.46 13.97 8.79
C ASP A 119 18.52 14.65 9.80
N GLY A 120 17.49 13.93 10.29
CA GLY A 120 16.55 14.44 11.27
C GLY A 120 15.54 15.43 10.71
N LYS A 121 15.25 15.36 9.41
CA LYS A 121 14.23 16.15 8.71
C LYS A 121 13.03 15.29 8.35
N ASN A 122 11.86 15.91 8.18
CA ASN A 122 10.72 15.29 7.55
C ASN A 122 10.75 15.61 6.05
N GLU A 123 10.50 14.61 5.22
CA GLU A 123 10.31 14.74 3.75
C GLU A 123 9.03 14.02 3.38
N LEU A 124 8.12 14.77 2.75
CA LEU A 124 6.76 14.35 2.50
C LEU A 124 6.53 14.09 1.01
N ASP A 125 5.78 13.02 0.72
CA ASP A 125 5.45 12.59 -0.62
C ASP A 125 3.95 12.32 -0.72
N ALA A 126 3.31 12.67 -1.86
CA ALA A 126 1.91 12.35 -2.11
C ALA A 126 1.60 12.22 -3.60
N SER A 127 0.52 11.51 -3.92
CA SER A 127 -0.07 11.51 -5.25
C SER A 127 -1.59 11.33 -5.21
N ILE A 128 -2.24 11.82 -6.25
CA ILE A 128 -3.66 11.66 -6.51
C ILE A 128 -3.90 11.41 -8.00
N MET A 129 -4.88 10.57 -8.32
CA MET A 129 -5.21 10.23 -9.71
C MET A 129 -6.71 10.17 -9.92
N ASN A 130 -7.15 10.73 -11.04
CA ASN A 130 -8.53 10.71 -11.52
C ASN A 130 -8.72 9.57 -12.52
N GLY A 131 -9.60 8.64 -12.21
CA GLY A 131 -9.88 7.50 -13.10
C GLY A 131 -10.67 7.84 -14.36
N LYS A 132 -11.27 9.03 -14.42
CA LYS A 132 -12.12 9.46 -15.55
C LYS A 132 -11.30 9.68 -16.82
N ASP A 133 -10.17 10.34 -16.69
CA ASP A 133 -9.33 10.81 -17.81
C ASP A 133 -7.85 10.45 -17.61
N LEU A 134 -7.54 9.70 -16.55
CA LEU A 134 -6.20 9.29 -16.14
C LEU A 134 -5.28 10.48 -15.76
N SER A 135 -5.84 11.68 -15.55
CA SER A 135 -5.07 12.80 -15.02
C SER A 135 -4.54 12.46 -13.62
N ALA A 136 -3.33 12.89 -13.35
CA ALA A 136 -2.66 12.59 -12.08
C ALA A 136 -1.75 13.73 -11.66
N GLY A 137 -1.54 13.86 -10.36
CA GLY A 137 -0.57 14.77 -9.79
C GLY A 137 0.20 14.10 -8.66
N ALA A 138 1.48 14.41 -8.57
CA ALA A 138 2.38 13.84 -7.58
C ALA A 138 3.39 14.87 -7.09
N VAL A 139 3.80 14.72 -5.84
CA VAL A 139 4.84 15.54 -5.21
C VAL A 139 5.72 14.70 -4.32
N ALA A 140 7.01 15.04 -4.23
CA ALA A 140 7.95 14.33 -3.37
C ALA A 140 9.02 15.26 -2.79
N GLY A 141 9.59 14.85 -1.64
CA GLY A 141 10.67 15.59 -1.00
C GLY A 141 10.27 16.97 -0.50
N LEU A 142 9.06 17.11 0.03
CA LEU A 142 8.54 18.38 0.57
C LEU A 142 8.89 18.54 2.04
N HIS A 143 9.18 19.77 2.46
CA HIS A 143 9.56 20.10 3.84
C HIS A 143 8.59 21.06 4.54
N HIS A 144 7.83 21.86 3.77
CA HIS A 144 7.01 22.95 4.33
C HIS A 144 5.54 22.87 3.95
N VAL A 145 5.14 22.04 2.98
CA VAL A 145 3.75 21.94 2.58
C VAL A 145 2.94 21.19 3.62
N LYS A 146 1.97 21.88 4.25
CA LYS A 146 1.16 21.32 5.33
C LYS A 146 0.42 20.05 4.91
N ASN A 147 -0.24 20.10 3.74
CA ASN A 147 -0.98 18.99 3.18
C ASN A 147 -0.48 18.63 1.77
N PRO A 148 0.48 17.70 1.67
CA PRO A 148 1.04 17.25 0.39
C PRO A 148 -0.01 16.81 -0.65
N ILE A 149 -1.10 16.17 -0.21
CA ILE A 149 -2.16 15.72 -1.13
C ILE A 149 -2.85 16.89 -1.86
N THR A 150 -3.02 18.03 -1.19
CA THR A 150 -3.57 19.25 -1.81
C THR A 150 -2.64 19.78 -2.89
N LEU A 151 -1.32 19.75 -2.65
CA LEU A 151 -0.36 20.14 -3.67
C LEU A 151 -0.33 19.17 -4.84
N ALA A 152 -0.37 17.85 -4.57
CA ALA A 152 -0.46 16.83 -5.62
C ALA A 152 -1.70 17.07 -6.52
N ARG A 153 -2.85 17.38 -5.92
CA ARG A 153 -4.05 17.76 -6.66
C ARG A 153 -3.85 19.03 -7.48
N ALA A 154 -3.22 20.06 -6.93
CA ALA A 154 -2.93 21.28 -7.66
C ALA A 154 -1.98 21.06 -8.84
N VAL A 155 -0.98 20.17 -8.70
CA VAL A 155 -0.11 19.75 -9.82
C VAL A 155 -0.95 19.16 -10.95
N MET A 156 -1.91 18.26 -10.63
CA MET A 156 -2.81 17.65 -11.62
C MET A 156 -3.72 18.67 -12.32
N GLU A 157 -4.32 19.58 -11.55
CA GLU A 157 -5.39 20.43 -12.06
C GLU A 157 -4.91 21.77 -12.65
N LYS A 158 -3.72 22.26 -12.24
CA LYS A 158 -3.25 23.61 -12.51
C LYS A 158 -1.88 23.66 -13.20
N SER A 159 -1.35 22.53 -13.63
CA SER A 159 -0.09 22.47 -14.36
C SER A 159 -0.13 21.46 -15.49
N PRO A 160 0.78 21.55 -16.48
CA PRO A 160 0.92 20.54 -17.52
C PRO A 160 1.73 19.31 -17.04
N HIS A 161 2.20 19.33 -15.81
CA HIS A 161 3.08 18.29 -15.26
C HIS A 161 2.30 17.27 -14.45
N VAL A 162 2.85 16.06 -14.34
CA VAL A 162 2.32 15.01 -13.46
C VAL A 162 3.04 15.01 -12.12
N MET A 163 4.31 15.39 -12.07
CA MET A 163 5.11 15.30 -10.84
C MET A 163 6.04 16.51 -10.68
N MET A 164 6.10 17.04 -9.46
CA MET A 164 7.04 18.06 -9.02
C MET A 164 7.73 17.65 -7.74
N ILE A 165 8.98 18.10 -7.49
CA ILE A 165 9.75 17.70 -6.31
C ILE A 165 10.42 18.90 -5.63
N GLY A 166 10.67 18.77 -4.30
CA GLY A 166 11.50 19.67 -3.49
C GLY A 166 11.12 21.13 -3.64
N ASP A 167 12.13 22.01 -3.68
CA ASP A 167 11.96 23.46 -3.71
C ASP A 167 11.09 23.95 -4.89
N GLY A 168 11.18 23.25 -6.03
CA GLY A 168 10.34 23.57 -7.20
C GLY A 168 8.86 23.35 -6.94
N ALA A 169 8.52 22.26 -6.27
CA ALA A 169 7.15 21.95 -5.86
C ALA A 169 6.65 22.93 -4.79
N GLU A 170 7.48 23.32 -3.83
CA GLU A 170 7.13 24.29 -2.79
C GLU A 170 6.97 25.71 -3.34
N LYS A 171 7.77 26.08 -4.34
CA LYS A 171 7.58 27.32 -5.08
C LYS A 171 6.21 27.34 -5.77
N PHE A 172 5.86 26.26 -6.46
CA PHE A 172 4.54 26.13 -7.08
C PHE A 172 3.42 26.15 -6.04
N ALA A 173 3.59 25.50 -4.88
CA ALA A 173 2.64 25.56 -3.77
C ALA A 173 2.37 27.01 -3.34
N LYS A 174 3.41 27.82 -3.17
CA LYS A 174 3.32 29.24 -2.81
C LYS A 174 2.58 30.04 -3.88
N GLU A 175 2.88 29.80 -5.15
CA GLU A 175 2.20 30.47 -6.28
C GLU A 175 0.70 30.11 -6.35
N GLN A 176 0.33 28.90 -5.90
CA GLN A 176 -1.07 28.44 -5.84
C GLN A 176 -1.79 28.81 -4.53
N GLY A 177 -1.12 29.51 -3.59
CA GLY A 177 -1.72 29.89 -2.31
C GLY A 177 -1.93 28.70 -1.36
N ILE A 178 -1.18 27.60 -1.53
CA ILE A 178 -1.24 26.44 -0.65
C ILE A 178 -0.47 26.73 0.64
N GLU A 179 -1.03 26.31 1.79
CA GLU A 179 -0.49 26.59 3.11
C GLU A 179 0.88 25.94 3.31
N LEU A 180 1.87 26.77 3.62
CA LEU A 180 3.21 26.36 4.03
C LEU A 180 3.37 26.56 5.55
N VAL A 181 4.06 25.64 6.20
CA VAL A 181 4.32 25.64 7.64
C VAL A 181 5.83 25.51 7.92
N ASP A 182 6.25 25.85 9.13
CA ASP A 182 7.63 25.60 9.60
C ASP A 182 7.87 24.09 9.74
N GLU A 183 9.09 23.63 9.50
CA GLU A 183 9.47 22.20 9.63
C GLU A 183 9.10 21.62 11.00
N LYS A 184 9.10 22.45 12.06
CA LYS A 184 8.70 22.03 13.43
C LYS A 184 7.26 21.57 13.54
N TYR A 185 6.38 21.98 12.60
CA TYR A 185 4.99 21.52 12.56
C TYR A 185 4.89 20.00 12.46
N PHE A 186 5.82 19.37 11.75
CA PHE A 186 5.84 17.93 11.51
C PHE A 186 6.52 17.12 12.62
N PHE A 187 7.20 17.82 13.55
CA PHE A 187 7.92 17.14 14.62
C PHE A 187 6.97 16.44 15.58
N THR A 188 7.22 15.14 15.83
CA THR A 188 6.61 14.40 16.93
C THR A 188 7.68 13.62 17.70
N GLN A 189 7.60 13.64 19.03
CA GLN A 189 8.57 12.96 19.89
C GLN A 189 8.62 11.46 19.59
N ARG A 190 7.46 10.84 19.38
CA ARG A 190 7.37 9.41 19.02
C ARG A 190 8.19 9.06 17.78
N ARG A 191 8.10 9.85 16.71
CA ARG A 191 8.86 9.61 15.47
C ARG A 191 10.34 9.89 15.62
N TRP A 192 10.68 10.90 16.42
CA TRP A 192 12.07 11.18 16.76
C TRP A 192 12.72 10.03 17.52
N ASP A 193 12.04 9.50 18.55
CA ASP A 193 12.52 8.35 19.32
C ASP A 193 12.67 7.11 18.43
N GLY A 194 11.76 6.93 17.47
CA GLY A 194 11.85 5.88 16.46
C GLY A 194 13.11 6.00 15.58
N LEU A 195 13.45 7.21 15.13
CA LEU A 195 14.69 7.47 14.40
C LEU A 195 15.93 7.10 15.23
N GLN A 196 16.00 7.57 16.50
CA GLN A 196 17.14 7.29 17.38
C GLN A 196 17.35 5.78 17.60
N ARG A 197 16.25 5.05 17.78
CA ARG A 197 16.26 3.60 17.93
C ARG A 197 16.84 2.91 16.68
N VAL A 198 16.35 3.25 15.50
CA VAL A 198 16.84 2.67 14.23
C VAL A 198 18.32 2.99 14.00
N LYS A 199 18.76 4.20 14.28
CA LYS A 199 20.19 4.56 14.19
C LYS A 199 21.07 3.73 15.12
N LYS A 200 20.64 3.55 16.37
CA LYS A 200 21.34 2.72 17.34
C LYS A 200 21.45 1.26 16.88
N GLU A 201 20.36 0.67 16.40
CA GLU A 201 20.35 -0.68 15.84
C GLU A 201 21.33 -0.83 14.65
N GLU A 202 21.38 0.17 13.75
CA GLU A 202 22.32 0.16 12.62
C GLU A 202 23.79 0.25 13.08
N GLU A 203 24.08 1.05 14.11
CA GLU A 203 25.42 1.16 14.68
C GLU A 203 25.86 -0.15 15.36
N GLU A 204 24.97 -0.79 16.11
CA GLU A 204 25.24 -2.07 16.78
C GLU A 204 25.56 -3.18 15.74
N LYS A 205 24.78 -3.26 14.67
CA LYS A 205 25.03 -4.20 13.55
C LYS A 205 26.38 -3.92 12.86
N LYS A 206 26.72 -2.65 12.63
CA LYS A 206 28.03 -2.29 12.06
C LYS A 206 29.19 -2.71 12.97
N LYS A 207 29.06 -2.50 14.29
CA LYS A 207 30.07 -2.92 15.27
C LYS A 207 30.20 -4.45 15.34
N ALA A 208 29.13 -5.19 15.12
CA ALA A 208 29.12 -6.67 15.04
C ALA A 208 29.71 -7.19 13.72
N GLY A 209 30.13 -6.32 12.79
CA GLY A 209 30.70 -6.72 11.50
C GLY A 209 29.67 -7.28 10.52
N GLU A 210 28.39 -7.12 10.80
CA GLU A 210 27.31 -7.51 9.90
C GLU A 210 27.34 -6.59 8.66
N LYS A 211 27.56 -7.18 7.49
CA LYS A 211 27.40 -6.44 6.22
C LYS A 211 25.94 -5.98 6.11
N PRO A 212 25.68 -4.79 5.54
CA PRO A 212 24.34 -4.40 5.18
C PRO A 212 23.77 -5.46 4.23
N ALA A 213 23.03 -6.42 4.78
CA ALA A 213 22.26 -7.31 3.94
C ALA A 213 21.11 -6.51 3.30
N PRO A 214 20.74 -6.78 2.04
CA PRO A 214 19.44 -6.34 1.56
C PRO A 214 18.44 -6.79 2.62
N PRO A 215 17.52 -5.92 3.06
CA PRO A 215 16.65 -6.24 4.17
C PRO A 215 15.88 -7.50 3.84
N ALA A 216 16.34 -8.62 4.40
CA ALA A 216 15.58 -9.85 4.43
C ALA A 216 14.31 -9.56 5.22
N LYS A 217 13.21 -10.13 4.78
CA LYS A 217 11.94 -10.07 5.52
C LYS A 217 12.22 -10.57 6.94
N PRO A 218 12.24 -9.73 7.98
CA PRO A 218 12.48 -10.23 9.33
C PRO A 218 11.31 -11.14 9.69
N SER A 219 11.59 -12.34 10.16
CA SER A 219 10.55 -13.17 10.75
C SER A 219 10.22 -12.60 12.12
N TYR A 220 9.24 -11.71 12.17
CA TYR A 220 8.71 -11.18 13.44
C TYR A 220 7.79 -12.19 14.14
N ALA A 221 7.54 -13.35 13.54
CA ALA A 221 6.57 -14.34 14.03
C ALA A 221 6.85 -14.82 15.46
N GLU A 222 8.13 -14.89 15.83
CA GLU A 222 8.56 -15.39 17.14
C GLU A 222 8.98 -14.28 18.13
N MET A 223 8.93 -13.01 17.71
CA MET A 223 9.32 -11.91 18.60
C MET A 223 8.21 -11.55 19.59
N PRO A 224 8.52 -11.34 20.88
CA PRO A 224 7.59 -10.79 21.85
C PRO A 224 7.06 -9.43 21.38
N THR A 225 5.79 -9.16 21.62
CA THR A 225 5.12 -7.91 21.18
C THR A 225 5.84 -6.64 21.66
N SER A 226 6.43 -6.70 22.87
CA SER A 226 7.21 -5.59 23.45
C SER A 226 8.56 -5.32 22.74
N GLN A 227 9.05 -6.27 21.94
CA GLN A 227 10.31 -6.17 21.19
C GLN A 227 10.09 -5.91 19.70
N LEU A 228 8.84 -5.83 19.25
CA LEU A 228 8.55 -5.53 17.86
C LEU A 228 9.08 -4.14 17.51
N PRO A 229 9.84 -4.01 16.39
CA PRO A 229 10.28 -2.71 15.94
C PRO A 229 9.06 -1.83 15.64
N GLU A 230 9.18 -0.56 15.95
CA GLU A 230 8.17 0.41 15.52
C GLU A 230 8.00 0.32 13.99
N ASN A 231 6.76 0.49 13.54
CA ASN A 231 6.42 0.45 12.13
C ASN A 231 7.37 1.37 11.34
N ARG A 232 8.32 0.79 10.61
CA ARG A 232 9.28 1.53 9.77
C ARG A 232 8.60 2.15 8.57
N PHE A 233 7.44 1.63 8.22
CA PHE A 233 6.59 2.04 7.12
C PHE A 233 5.24 2.46 7.68
N GLY A 234 4.55 3.21 6.92
CA GLY A 234 3.18 3.62 7.14
C GLY A 234 2.91 4.64 6.05
N THR A 235 1.74 4.62 5.54
CA THR A 235 1.33 5.46 4.43
C THR A 235 -0.16 5.59 4.56
N VAL A 236 -0.72 6.75 4.33
CA VAL A 236 -2.17 6.91 4.31
C VAL A 236 -2.67 6.91 2.88
N GLY A 237 -3.89 6.44 2.69
CA GLY A 237 -4.50 6.47 1.37
C GLY A 237 -6.00 6.30 1.39
N ALA A 238 -6.61 6.67 0.28
CA ALA A 238 -8.04 6.60 0.08
C ALA A 238 -8.38 6.23 -1.37
N VAL A 239 -9.50 5.51 -1.53
CA VAL A 239 -10.12 5.26 -2.83
C VAL A 239 -11.61 5.58 -2.71
N ALA A 240 -12.12 6.33 -3.69
CA ALA A 240 -13.50 6.79 -3.75
C ALA A 240 -14.14 6.48 -5.10
N LEU A 241 -15.42 6.14 -5.07
CA LEU A 241 -16.31 6.09 -6.23
C LEU A 241 -17.45 7.07 -5.99
N ASP A 242 -17.60 8.06 -6.86
CA ASP A 242 -18.68 9.06 -6.75
C ASP A 242 -19.96 8.64 -7.50
N ARG A 243 -21.03 9.42 -7.29
CA ARG A 243 -22.34 9.15 -7.93
C ARG A 243 -22.34 9.24 -9.45
N TYR A 244 -21.30 9.84 -10.03
CA TYR A 244 -21.12 9.98 -11.48
C TYR A 244 -20.34 8.81 -12.09
N GLY A 245 -19.94 7.83 -11.25
CA GLY A 245 -19.16 6.67 -11.66
C GLY A 245 -17.67 6.95 -11.81
N ASN A 246 -17.17 8.08 -11.28
CA ASN A 246 -15.75 8.38 -11.32
C ASN A 246 -15.05 7.82 -10.09
N ILE A 247 -13.92 7.17 -10.35
CA ILE A 247 -13.03 6.65 -9.34
C ILE A 247 -11.86 7.63 -9.15
N ALA A 248 -11.49 7.88 -7.91
CA ALA A 248 -10.23 8.53 -7.57
C ALA A 248 -9.46 7.71 -6.54
N ALA A 249 -8.14 7.78 -6.60
CA ALA A 249 -7.25 7.22 -5.60
C ALA A 249 -6.18 8.25 -5.22
N GLY A 250 -5.74 8.20 -3.97
CA GLY A 250 -4.66 9.05 -3.48
C GLY A 250 -3.89 8.35 -2.37
N THR A 251 -2.63 8.77 -2.23
CA THR A 251 -1.69 8.21 -1.25
C THR A 251 -0.78 9.33 -0.74
N SER A 252 -0.46 9.35 0.56
CA SER A 252 0.44 10.33 1.17
C SER A 252 1.30 9.68 2.26
N THR A 253 2.57 10.11 2.38
CA THR A 253 3.53 9.48 3.28
C THR A 253 4.68 10.42 3.68
N GLY A 254 5.30 10.12 4.85
CA GLY A 254 6.64 10.58 5.20
C GLY A 254 7.75 9.62 4.74
N GLY A 255 7.40 8.52 4.07
CA GLY A 255 8.34 7.50 3.62
C GLY A 255 8.74 6.51 4.72
N MET A 256 10.02 6.16 4.77
CA MET A 256 10.62 5.19 5.69
C MET A 256 11.50 5.89 6.73
N THR A 257 11.41 5.47 8.00
CA THR A 257 12.28 5.96 9.07
C THR A 257 13.76 5.76 8.71
N ASN A 258 14.56 6.79 8.93
CA ASN A 258 15.99 6.81 8.63
C ASN A 258 16.33 6.71 7.13
N LYS A 259 15.40 7.10 6.24
CA LYS A 259 15.65 7.18 4.80
C LYS A 259 16.80 8.15 4.50
N LYS A 260 17.56 7.88 3.44
CA LYS A 260 18.79 8.59 3.07
C LYS A 260 18.70 9.09 1.63
N TYR A 261 19.50 10.09 1.31
CA TYR A 261 19.76 10.53 -0.07
C TYR A 261 18.51 10.97 -0.85
N GLY A 262 17.50 11.54 -0.15
CA GLY A 262 16.24 11.92 -0.80
C GLY A 262 15.43 10.72 -1.31
N ARG A 263 15.49 9.57 -0.60
CA ARG A 263 14.75 8.37 -1.00
C ARG A 263 13.26 8.64 -1.10
N VAL A 264 12.69 8.32 -2.24
CA VAL A 264 11.27 8.35 -2.54
C VAL A 264 10.75 6.92 -2.63
N GLY A 265 9.60 6.65 -1.98
CA GLY A 265 8.90 5.37 -2.05
C GLY A 265 7.88 5.32 -3.19
N ASP A 266 6.94 4.39 -3.07
CA ASP A 266 5.89 4.15 -4.04
C ASP A 266 4.76 5.18 -4.01
N ALA A 267 4.53 5.84 -2.86
CA ALA A 267 3.37 6.71 -2.66
C ALA A 267 3.21 7.80 -3.73
N PRO A 268 4.26 8.53 -4.17
CA PRO A 268 4.12 9.53 -5.22
C PRO A 268 4.24 8.95 -6.64
N ILE A 269 4.49 7.66 -6.80
CA ILE A 269 4.71 7.04 -8.11
C ILE A 269 3.39 6.46 -8.63
N ILE A 270 2.84 7.13 -9.64
CA ILE A 270 1.62 6.66 -10.32
C ILE A 270 1.86 5.29 -10.95
N GLY A 271 0.97 4.35 -10.63
CA GLY A 271 1.10 2.95 -11.03
C GLY A 271 1.80 2.05 -10.00
N ALA A 272 2.53 2.63 -9.04
CA ALA A 272 3.16 1.88 -7.95
C ALA A 272 2.31 1.92 -6.67
N GLY A 273 2.23 3.07 -6.00
CA GLY A 273 1.45 3.27 -4.78
C GLY A 273 0.03 3.78 -5.02
N THR A 274 -0.20 4.45 -6.14
CA THR A 274 -1.49 5.07 -6.49
C THR A 274 -1.85 4.79 -7.94
N TYR A 275 -3.08 4.35 -8.19
CA TYR A 275 -3.62 4.25 -9.55
C TYR A 275 -5.14 4.39 -9.54
N ALA A 276 -5.70 5.02 -10.56
CA ALA A 276 -7.15 5.08 -10.78
C ALA A 276 -7.50 5.01 -12.27
N ASN A 277 -8.51 4.20 -12.61
CA ASN A 277 -9.06 4.07 -13.96
C ASN A 277 -10.53 3.66 -13.86
N ASN A 278 -11.46 4.47 -14.40
CA ASN A 278 -12.89 4.17 -14.39
C ASN A 278 -13.25 2.88 -15.14
N ALA A 279 -12.39 2.41 -16.04
CA ALA A 279 -12.61 1.14 -16.73
C ALA A 279 -12.39 -0.08 -15.82
N THR A 280 -11.56 0.05 -14.79
CA THR A 280 -11.12 -1.03 -13.92
C THR A 280 -11.34 -0.74 -12.45
N CYS A 281 -10.38 -0.06 -11.79
CA CYS A 281 -10.40 0.20 -10.35
C CYS A 281 -9.55 1.41 -9.93
N GLY A 282 -9.75 1.85 -8.69
CA GLY A 282 -8.79 2.66 -7.93
C GLY A 282 -8.00 1.78 -6.97
N VAL A 283 -6.73 2.11 -6.74
CA VAL A 283 -5.81 1.40 -5.84
C VAL A 283 -4.97 2.40 -5.07
N SER A 284 -4.83 2.19 -3.75
CA SER A 284 -3.84 2.87 -2.92
C SER A 284 -3.07 1.84 -2.10
N GLY A 285 -1.74 1.95 -2.13
CA GLY A 285 -0.81 1.00 -1.54
C GLY A 285 -0.06 1.53 -0.33
N THR A 286 0.40 0.63 0.51
CA THR A 286 1.23 0.91 1.69
C THR A 286 2.11 -0.29 1.98
N GLY A 287 3.41 -0.07 2.23
CA GLY A 287 4.36 -1.15 2.50
C GLY A 287 5.78 -0.79 2.10
N TRP A 288 6.53 -1.78 1.65
CA TRP A 288 7.92 -1.58 1.24
C TRP A 288 8.00 -1.04 -0.19
N GLY A 289 8.16 0.28 -0.30
CA GLY A 289 8.06 1.05 -1.54
C GLY A 289 8.91 0.56 -2.70
N GLU A 290 10.13 0.07 -2.43
CA GLU A 290 11.05 -0.44 -3.44
C GLU A 290 10.47 -1.62 -4.22
N TYR A 291 9.69 -2.48 -3.57
CA TYR A 291 9.03 -3.60 -4.23
C TYR A 291 7.76 -3.16 -4.96
N PHE A 292 7.00 -2.22 -4.38
CA PHE A 292 5.83 -1.66 -5.03
C PHE A 292 6.19 -0.95 -6.34
N ILE A 293 7.29 -0.17 -6.35
CA ILE A 293 7.82 0.50 -7.56
C ILE A 293 8.25 -0.54 -8.61
N ARG A 294 9.10 -1.50 -8.22
CA ARG A 294 9.67 -2.50 -9.14
C ARG A 294 8.60 -3.38 -9.80
N LEU A 295 7.51 -3.65 -9.11
CA LEU A 295 6.42 -4.50 -9.57
C LEU A 295 5.27 -3.69 -10.21
N GLY A 296 5.24 -2.37 -10.04
CA GLY A 296 4.14 -1.52 -10.50
C GLY A 296 2.81 -1.95 -9.88
N VAL A 297 2.79 -2.21 -8.55
CA VAL A 297 1.73 -2.93 -7.84
C VAL A 297 0.33 -2.41 -8.16
N ALA A 298 0.12 -1.09 -8.05
CA ALA A 298 -1.21 -0.51 -8.27
C ALA A 298 -1.68 -0.66 -9.72
N ARG A 299 -0.81 -0.43 -10.71
CA ARG A 299 -1.14 -0.60 -12.13
C ARG A 299 -1.30 -2.08 -12.50
N ASP A 300 -0.50 -2.97 -11.93
CA ASP A 300 -0.58 -4.40 -12.21
C ASP A 300 -1.94 -4.99 -11.81
N ILE A 301 -2.50 -4.59 -10.65
CA ILE A 301 -3.86 -4.96 -10.24
C ILE A 301 -4.88 -4.53 -11.30
N SER A 302 -4.84 -3.26 -11.72
CA SER A 302 -5.72 -2.74 -12.76
C SER A 302 -5.52 -3.48 -14.10
N SER A 303 -4.28 -3.82 -14.47
CA SER A 303 -3.97 -4.57 -15.69
C SER A 303 -4.53 -5.98 -15.69
N LEU A 304 -4.50 -6.67 -14.56
CA LEU A 304 -5.11 -7.99 -14.42
C LEU A 304 -6.63 -7.93 -14.61
N MET A 305 -7.28 -6.88 -14.13
CA MET A 305 -8.70 -6.65 -14.38
C MET A 305 -8.96 -6.31 -15.85
N GLU A 306 -8.14 -5.46 -16.46
CA GLU A 306 -8.30 -4.97 -17.83
C GLU A 306 -8.07 -6.08 -18.87
N TYR A 307 -6.95 -6.81 -18.74
CA TYR A 307 -6.52 -7.76 -19.77
C TYR A 307 -6.89 -9.21 -19.48
N ARG A 308 -7.19 -9.55 -18.24
CA ARG A 308 -7.54 -10.91 -17.83
C ARG A 308 -8.96 -11.02 -17.26
N ALA A 309 -9.72 -9.91 -17.23
CA ALA A 309 -11.06 -9.83 -16.65
C ALA A 309 -11.15 -10.43 -15.22
N MET A 310 -10.06 -10.30 -14.44
CA MET A 310 -10.03 -10.83 -13.07
C MET A 310 -10.91 -9.98 -12.16
N PRO A 311 -11.70 -10.60 -11.25
CA PRO A 311 -12.35 -9.87 -10.17
C PRO A 311 -11.31 -9.14 -9.30
N ILE A 312 -11.69 -7.98 -8.77
CA ILE A 312 -10.76 -7.09 -8.02
C ILE A 312 -10.06 -7.79 -6.84
N GLN A 313 -10.78 -8.60 -6.06
CA GLN A 313 -10.18 -9.35 -4.95
C GLN A 313 -9.14 -10.36 -5.44
N ALA A 314 -9.45 -11.10 -6.50
CA ALA A 314 -8.51 -12.07 -7.06
C ALA A 314 -7.26 -11.39 -7.65
N ALA A 315 -7.43 -10.23 -8.28
CA ALA A 315 -6.30 -9.44 -8.81
C ALA A 315 -5.41 -8.90 -7.68
N THR A 316 -6.00 -8.33 -6.62
CA THR A 316 -5.23 -7.84 -5.46
C THR A 316 -4.51 -8.99 -4.74
N ASP A 317 -5.17 -10.13 -4.52
CA ASP A 317 -4.56 -11.29 -3.85
C ASP A 317 -3.41 -11.88 -4.66
N LEU A 318 -3.55 -12.00 -5.98
CA LEU A 318 -2.48 -12.47 -6.85
C LEU A 318 -1.24 -11.54 -6.76
N VAL A 319 -1.45 -10.24 -6.80
CA VAL A 319 -0.34 -9.28 -6.75
C VAL A 319 0.31 -9.27 -5.36
N ILE A 320 -0.46 -9.24 -4.29
CA ILE A 320 0.08 -9.12 -2.93
C ILE A 320 0.62 -10.45 -2.40
N HIS A 321 -0.17 -11.54 -2.47
CA HIS A 321 0.20 -12.80 -1.84
C HIS A 321 1.07 -13.70 -2.71
N THR A 322 1.17 -13.40 -4.02
CA THR A 322 2.05 -14.17 -4.92
C THR A 322 3.19 -13.32 -5.44
N LYS A 323 2.93 -12.25 -6.20
CA LYS A 323 4.00 -11.49 -6.87
C LYS A 323 4.86 -10.72 -5.87
N LEU A 324 4.25 -9.91 -5.01
CA LEU A 324 4.95 -9.11 -4.01
C LEU A 324 5.67 -10.03 -3.00
N GLN A 325 4.97 -11.03 -2.48
CA GLN A 325 5.53 -11.96 -1.50
C GLN A 325 6.71 -12.77 -2.06
N ASN A 326 6.62 -13.30 -3.27
CA ASN A 326 7.70 -14.06 -3.91
C ASN A 326 8.91 -13.16 -4.25
N ALA A 327 8.69 -11.88 -4.50
CA ALA A 327 9.78 -10.91 -4.67
C ALA A 327 10.47 -10.54 -3.34
N GLY A 328 9.93 -10.95 -2.19
CA GLY A 328 10.44 -10.61 -0.85
C GLY A 328 9.87 -9.32 -0.27
N GLY A 329 8.88 -8.70 -0.92
CA GLY A 329 8.21 -7.49 -0.45
C GLY A 329 7.07 -7.78 0.52
N ASP A 330 6.74 -6.79 1.35
CA ASP A 330 5.57 -6.80 2.21
C ASP A 330 4.80 -5.49 2.14
N GLY A 331 3.54 -5.56 2.52
CA GLY A 331 2.62 -4.44 2.52
C GLY A 331 1.20 -4.87 2.20
N GLY A 332 0.40 -3.91 1.74
CA GLY A 332 -0.98 -4.16 1.35
C GLY A 332 -1.55 -3.03 0.50
N VAL A 333 -2.73 -3.29 0.00
CA VAL A 333 -3.51 -2.35 -0.81
C VAL A 333 -4.95 -2.30 -0.34
N ILE A 334 -5.56 -1.16 -0.54
CA ILE A 334 -7.00 -1.02 -0.67
C ILE A 334 -7.32 -0.78 -2.14
N ALA A 335 -8.42 -1.34 -2.61
CA ALA A 335 -8.87 -1.15 -3.98
C ALA A 335 -10.40 -1.12 -4.07
N MET A 336 -10.91 -0.46 -5.11
CA MET A 336 -12.35 -0.41 -5.41
C MET A 336 -12.58 -0.38 -6.90
N ASP A 337 -13.49 -1.22 -7.40
CA ASP A 337 -13.85 -1.24 -8.80
C ASP A 337 -15.00 -0.26 -9.14
N LYS A 338 -15.32 -0.16 -10.42
CA LYS A 338 -16.39 0.71 -10.94
C LYS A 338 -17.80 0.34 -10.49
N PHE A 339 -17.97 -0.84 -9.89
CA PHE A 339 -19.26 -1.31 -9.34
C PHE A 339 -19.36 -1.07 -7.83
N GLY A 340 -18.30 -0.52 -7.20
CA GLY A 340 -18.22 -0.31 -5.77
C GLY A 340 -17.78 -1.56 -4.99
N ASN A 341 -17.34 -2.63 -5.66
CA ASN A 341 -16.72 -3.74 -4.96
C ASN A 341 -15.37 -3.32 -4.40
N MET A 342 -15.19 -3.51 -3.11
CA MET A 342 -13.97 -3.18 -2.39
C MET A 342 -13.13 -4.43 -2.18
N ALA A 343 -11.81 -4.28 -2.28
CA ALA A 343 -10.85 -5.32 -1.97
C ALA A 343 -9.78 -4.78 -1.01
N ILE A 344 -9.39 -5.60 -0.07
CA ILE A 344 -8.29 -5.36 0.86
C ILE A 344 -7.41 -6.59 0.82
N SER A 345 -6.13 -6.39 0.50
CA SER A 345 -5.16 -7.49 0.46
C SER A 345 -3.84 -7.03 1.05
N PHE A 346 -3.30 -7.77 2.03
CA PHE A 346 -2.01 -7.45 2.65
C PHE A 346 -1.32 -8.72 3.17
N ASN A 347 0.00 -8.77 3.06
CA ASN A 347 0.85 -9.85 3.54
C ASN A 347 1.69 -9.46 4.77
N SER A 348 1.51 -8.23 5.27
CA SER A 348 2.08 -7.76 6.55
C SER A 348 1.32 -8.33 7.76
N GLU A 349 1.81 -8.04 8.98
CA GLU A 349 1.20 -8.51 10.24
C GLU A 349 -0.14 -7.82 10.56
N GLY A 350 -0.35 -6.61 10.04
CA GLY A 350 -1.59 -5.84 10.18
C GLY A 350 -1.64 -4.67 9.22
N MET A 351 -2.83 -4.05 9.14
CA MET A 351 -3.09 -2.87 8.33
C MET A 351 -4.21 -2.06 8.94
N TYR A 352 -3.96 -0.80 9.27
CA TYR A 352 -5.01 0.14 9.65
C TYR A 352 -5.88 0.42 8.43
N ARG A 353 -7.17 0.13 8.51
CA ARG A 353 -8.08 0.27 7.39
C ARG A 353 -9.50 0.54 7.84
N ALA A 354 -10.25 1.28 7.04
CA ALA A 354 -11.67 1.48 7.25
C ALA A 354 -12.41 1.64 5.92
N TYR A 355 -13.65 1.23 5.90
CA TYR A 355 -14.54 1.34 4.74
C TYR A 355 -15.99 1.53 5.18
N ILE A 356 -16.81 1.98 4.26
CA ILE A 356 -18.26 2.04 4.46
C ILE A 356 -18.87 0.75 3.91
N ASP A 357 -19.57 0.02 4.75
CA ASP A 357 -20.22 -1.24 4.38
C ASP A 357 -21.48 -1.04 3.53
N LYS A 358 -22.11 -2.14 3.13
CA LYS A 358 -23.35 -2.15 2.34
C LYS A 358 -24.53 -1.43 3.02
N ASP A 359 -24.52 -1.31 4.34
CA ASP A 359 -25.56 -0.67 5.14
C ASP A 359 -25.25 0.82 5.39
N GLY A 360 -24.15 1.33 4.80
CA GLY A 360 -23.70 2.72 4.96
C GLY A 360 -23.01 2.99 6.30
N LYS A 361 -22.55 1.95 7.00
CA LYS A 361 -21.89 2.06 8.31
C LYS A 361 -20.37 1.98 8.18
N PRO A 362 -19.61 2.74 8.99
CA PRO A 362 -18.17 2.63 9.02
C PRO A 362 -17.74 1.30 9.69
N VAL A 363 -16.83 0.60 9.03
CA VAL A 363 -16.15 -0.59 9.55
C VAL A 363 -14.66 -0.27 9.67
N VAL A 364 -14.08 -0.51 10.84
CA VAL A 364 -12.66 -0.27 11.13
C VAL A 364 -11.98 -1.56 11.56
N GLU A 365 -10.92 -1.90 10.87
CA GLU A 365 -10.10 -3.08 11.14
C GLU A 365 -8.62 -2.69 11.23
N ILE A 366 -7.86 -3.39 12.08
CA ILE A 366 -6.45 -3.10 12.34
C ILE A 366 -5.60 -4.35 12.12
N TYR A 367 -5.97 -5.44 12.76
CA TYR A 367 -5.18 -6.65 12.82
C TYR A 367 -5.49 -7.61 11.66
N LYS A 368 -4.59 -8.55 11.45
CA LYS A 368 -4.83 -9.71 10.61
C LYS A 368 -5.74 -10.68 11.38
N ASN A 369 -6.77 -11.18 10.72
CA ASN A 369 -7.69 -12.19 11.29
C ASN A 369 -7.01 -13.55 11.35
#